data_44064dcb6a12d35d6630f20fe28339ff
#
_entry.id   44064dcb6a12d35d6630f20fe28339ff
#
_cell.length_a   1.000
_cell.length_b   1.000
_cell.length_c   1.000
_cell.angle_alpha   90.00
_cell.angle_beta   90.00
_cell.angle_gamma   90.00
#
_symmetry.space_group_name_H-M   'P 1'
#
loop_
_entity.id
_entity.type
_entity.pdbx_description
1 polymer ?
#
loop_
_entity_poly.entity_id
_entity_poly.type
_entity_poly.pdbx_seq_one_letter_code
_entity_poly.pdbx_strand_id
1 'polypeptide(L)'
;MSTPLTRRRFIAIAATLAVGAGIPFAISRKTNRPTHSAGPNQEGQPVIWKGIALGSGAELRLFGVGRRQAEILINKVLAEVSRLEKIFSLYRDDSLISRLNREGRLKNPPSDFLQLLSISRDIHQLTQGAFDPSIQPLWNLYADHFRRNPKTETPPSERSIKDTLKLVDFNKVNFDTKEIRFAQKGMGLSLNGIAQGYITDKVAELLKQQGVSQALIDMGEIYGFDNANQREWNVSIRNPDQEDQILTTITMKNQAFATSGGYGTVMDEAGKFTHLFDPRTGGSQPRYKSMSVMAESAAVADAFSTAFSIMDEAAIRSAAQVKNAQVWLVMPNNELKKI
;
A
#
# COMPACT_ATOMS: atom_id res chain seq x y z
N MET A 1 1.79 -12.03 33.63
CA MET A 1 0.86 -12.44 32.55
C MET A 1 0.77 -11.25 31.59
N SER A 2 1.57 -11.26 30.56
CA SER A 2 1.66 -10.18 29.56
C SER A 2 0.64 -10.46 28.46
N THR A 3 -0.33 -9.58 28.32
CA THR A 3 -1.29 -9.57 27.22
C THR A 3 -0.55 -9.40 25.88
N PRO A 4 -0.79 -10.26 24.88
CA PRO A 4 -0.18 -10.08 23.57
C PRO A 4 -0.69 -8.79 22.96
N LEU A 5 0.22 -7.93 22.49
CA LEU A 5 -0.08 -6.78 21.64
C LEU A 5 -0.92 -7.28 20.45
N THR A 6 -2.19 -6.94 20.49
CA THR A 6 -3.17 -7.41 19.52
C THR A 6 -2.82 -6.86 18.14
N ARG A 7 -2.77 -7.74 17.13
CA ARG A 7 -2.64 -7.57 15.68
C ARG A 7 -3.50 -6.44 15.05
N ARG A 8 -4.17 -5.62 15.86
CA ARG A 8 -5.22 -4.66 15.47
C ARG A 8 -4.76 -3.21 15.30
N ARG A 9 -3.50 -2.88 15.63
CA ARG A 9 -2.98 -1.50 15.49
C ARG A 9 -2.18 -1.27 14.20
N PHE A 10 -2.05 -2.26 13.34
CA PHE A 10 -1.17 -2.23 12.18
C PHE A 10 -1.82 -1.81 10.85
N ILE A 11 -3.10 -1.44 10.84
CA ILE A 11 -3.78 -1.15 9.58
C ILE A 11 -4.83 -0.08 9.80
N ALA A 12 -4.49 1.15 9.51
CA ALA A 12 -5.43 2.22 9.22
C ALA A 12 -4.78 3.27 8.33
N ILE A 13 -4.59 2.95 7.07
CA ILE A 13 -4.47 3.98 6.03
C ILE A 13 -5.84 4.00 5.36
N ALA A 14 -6.74 4.82 5.87
CA ALA A 14 -8.02 5.05 5.23
C ALA A 14 -7.91 6.29 4.36
N ALA A 15 -7.68 6.10 3.06
CA ALA A 15 -8.10 7.10 2.09
C ALA A 15 -9.63 7.09 2.07
N THR A 16 -10.25 8.00 2.80
CA THR A 16 -11.72 8.06 2.87
C THR A 16 -12.26 8.89 1.71
N LEU A 17 -13.00 8.23 0.85
CA LEU A 17 -13.79 8.88 -0.20
C LEU A 17 -14.88 9.76 0.44
N ALA A 18 -14.76 11.07 0.29
CA ALA A 18 -15.80 12.00 0.68
C ALA A 18 -16.94 11.98 -0.35
N VAL A 19 -18.01 11.23 -0.07
CA VAL A 19 -19.34 11.50 -0.62
C VAL A 19 -20.20 11.92 0.56
N GLY A 20 -20.75 13.12 0.47
CA GLY A 20 -21.51 13.74 1.54
C GLY A 20 -22.66 12.87 2.05
N ALA A 21 -22.62 12.61 3.33
CA ALA A 21 -23.67 12.43 4.33
C ALA A 21 -23.07 11.60 5.49
N GLY A 22 -22.96 12.21 6.66
CA GLY A 22 -22.35 11.63 7.84
C GLY A 22 -23.11 10.43 8.39
N ILE A 23 -22.32 9.41 8.81
CA ILE A 23 -22.71 8.43 9.84
C ILE A 23 -21.44 8.00 10.58
N PRO A 24 -21.41 7.98 11.92
CA PRO A 24 -20.23 7.61 12.69
C PRO A 24 -19.94 6.11 12.61
N PHE A 25 -18.66 5.76 12.51
CA PHE A 25 -18.18 4.39 12.48
C PHE A 25 -18.28 3.75 13.86
N ALA A 26 -19.25 2.86 14.05
CA ALA A 26 -19.30 1.93 15.18
C ALA A 26 -18.76 0.57 14.76
N ILE A 27 -17.63 0.14 15.33
CA ILE A 27 -17.09 -1.20 15.12
C ILE A 27 -17.96 -2.21 15.87
N SER A 28 -18.87 -2.88 15.17
CA SER A 28 -19.62 -4.02 15.70
C SER A 28 -18.95 -5.33 15.26
N ARG A 29 -18.52 -6.11 16.27
CA ARG A 29 -18.10 -7.50 16.07
C ARG A 29 -19.33 -8.35 15.79
N LYS A 30 -19.59 -8.70 14.52
CA LYS A 30 -20.32 -9.93 14.17
C LYS A 30 -20.12 -10.28 12.69
N THR A 31 -19.63 -11.51 12.47
CA THR A 31 -19.76 -12.36 11.27
C THR A 31 -19.72 -11.69 9.88
N ASN A 32 -18.76 -12.13 9.04
CA ASN A 32 -18.66 -11.85 7.60
C ASN A 32 -19.96 -12.13 6.85
N ARG A 33 -20.92 -11.22 6.93
CA ARG A 33 -22.01 -11.10 5.95
C ARG A 33 -21.84 -9.73 5.27
N PRO A 34 -21.75 -9.69 3.93
CA PRO A 34 -21.72 -8.42 3.22
C PRO A 34 -23.01 -7.66 3.51
N THR A 35 -22.90 -6.45 4.07
CA THR A 35 -24.07 -5.56 4.23
C THR A 35 -24.41 -4.99 2.87
N HIS A 36 -25.36 -5.62 2.19
CA HIS A 36 -25.98 -5.09 0.99
C HIS A 36 -27.02 -4.06 1.39
N SER A 37 -26.82 -2.79 1.07
CA SER A 37 -27.91 -1.82 1.12
C SER A 37 -28.91 -2.15 0.01
N ALA A 38 -30.11 -2.59 0.41
CA ALA A 38 -31.15 -3.02 -0.51
C ALA A 38 -32.00 -1.82 -0.94
N GLY A 39 -31.79 -1.36 -2.17
CA GLY A 39 -32.72 -0.52 -2.92
C GLY A 39 -32.79 -0.99 -4.37
N PRO A 40 -33.89 -0.81 -5.11
CA PRO A 40 -33.92 -1.10 -6.54
C PRO A 40 -32.92 -0.19 -7.26
N ASN A 41 -32.07 -0.77 -8.14
CA ASN A 41 -31.15 -0.01 -8.96
C ASN A 41 -31.90 1.01 -9.83
N GLN A 42 -31.79 2.30 -9.51
CA GLN A 42 -32.08 3.34 -10.48
C GLN A 42 -30.97 3.30 -11.53
N GLU A 43 -31.32 3.39 -12.80
CA GLU A 43 -30.35 3.48 -13.90
C GLU A 43 -29.30 4.56 -13.60
N GLY A 44 -28.02 4.17 -13.60
CA GLY A 44 -26.89 5.08 -13.33
C GLY A 44 -26.29 5.02 -11.92
N GLN A 45 -26.89 4.33 -10.94
CA GLN A 45 -26.29 4.16 -9.63
C GLN A 45 -25.34 2.94 -9.57
N PRO A 46 -24.18 3.06 -8.88
CA PRO A 46 -23.27 1.94 -8.76
C PRO A 46 -23.80 0.86 -7.82
N VAL A 47 -23.42 -0.38 -8.09
CA VAL A 47 -23.43 -1.43 -7.05
C VAL A 47 -22.21 -1.23 -6.18
N ILE A 48 -22.42 -1.01 -4.88
CA ILE A 48 -21.35 -0.76 -3.91
C ILE A 48 -21.16 -2.01 -3.05
N TRP A 49 -19.93 -2.49 -2.98
CA TRP A 49 -19.48 -3.47 -2.00
C TRP A 49 -18.48 -2.83 -1.05
N LYS A 50 -18.62 -3.15 0.25
CA LYS A 50 -17.68 -2.75 1.29
C LYS A 50 -17.29 -3.98 2.10
N GLY A 51 -16.00 -4.10 2.41
CA GLY A 51 -15.49 -5.22 3.15
C GLY A 51 -14.07 -4.98 3.68
N ILE A 52 -13.35 -6.07 3.89
CA ILE A 52 -11.95 -6.06 4.29
C ILE A 52 -11.16 -6.82 3.24
N ALA A 53 -10.12 -6.21 2.70
CA ALA A 53 -9.13 -6.83 1.84
C ALA A 53 -7.74 -6.38 2.31
N LEU A 54 -6.74 -7.25 2.20
CA LEU A 54 -5.35 -6.94 2.60
C LEU A 54 -5.22 -6.43 4.04
N GLY A 55 -6.20 -6.81 4.89
CA GLY A 55 -6.24 -6.39 6.29
C GLY A 55 -6.76 -4.97 6.54
N SER A 56 -7.14 -4.20 5.51
CA SER A 56 -7.72 -2.86 5.59
C SER A 56 -9.15 -2.83 5.07
N GLY A 57 -9.86 -1.71 5.31
CA GLY A 57 -11.15 -1.44 4.69
C GLY A 57 -11.01 -1.40 3.17
N ALA A 58 -11.97 -2.00 2.45
CA ALA A 58 -11.99 -2.01 1.00
C ALA A 58 -13.37 -1.66 0.48
N GLU A 59 -13.42 -1.01 -0.68
CA GLU A 59 -14.66 -0.62 -1.35
C GLU A 59 -14.56 -0.84 -2.86
N LEU A 60 -15.63 -1.38 -3.46
CA LEU A 60 -15.82 -1.46 -4.90
C LEU A 60 -17.10 -0.73 -5.28
N ARG A 61 -17.02 0.13 -6.28
CA ARG A 61 -18.17 0.76 -6.93
C ARG A 61 -18.19 0.34 -8.39
N LEU A 62 -19.14 -0.49 -8.76
CA LEU A 62 -19.32 -1.03 -10.11
C LEU A 62 -20.50 -0.32 -10.78
N PHE A 63 -20.28 0.28 -11.94
CA PHE A 63 -21.28 1.02 -12.69
C PHE A 63 -21.71 0.22 -13.93
N GLY A 64 -22.95 0.42 -14.36
CA GLY A 64 -23.50 -0.23 -15.57
C GLY A 64 -23.64 -1.75 -15.47
N VAL A 65 -23.60 -2.33 -14.26
CA VAL A 65 -23.76 -3.77 -14.03
C VAL A 65 -24.99 -4.04 -13.16
N GLY A 66 -25.75 -5.08 -13.52
CA GLY A 66 -26.86 -5.54 -12.70
C GLY A 66 -26.38 -6.21 -11.41
N ARG A 67 -27.23 -6.20 -10.37
CA ARG A 67 -26.90 -6.70 -9.02
C ARG A 67 -26.32 -8.12 -9.03
N ARG A 68 -27.00 -9.06 -9.75
CA ARG A 68 -26.53 -10.46 -9.84
C ARG A 68 -25.16 -10.59 -10.48
N GLN A 69 -24.88 -9.80 -11.52
CA GLN A 69 -23.57 -9.76 -12.17
C GLN A 69 -22.51 -9.17 -11.22
N ALA A 70 -22.85 -8.09 -10.52
CA ALA A 70 -21.94 -7.48 -9.54
C ALA A 70 -21.56 -8.46 -8.43
N GLU A 71 -22.50 -9.25 -7.88
CA GLU A 71 -22.21 -10.28 -6.88
C GLU A 71 -21.21 -11.33 -7.40
N ILE A 72 -21.36 -11.76 -8.66
CA ILE A 72 -20.40 -12.70 -9.30
C ILE A 72 -19.03 -12.04 -9.45
N LEU A 73 -18.98 -10.79 -9.88
CA LEU A 73 -17.72 -10.05 -10.05
C LEU A 73 -17.01 -9.83 -8.72
N ILE A 74 -17.74 -9.43 -7.68
CA ILE A 74 -17.20 -9.24 -6.33
C ILE A 74 -16.57 -10.54 -5.81
N ASN A 75 -17.24 -11.67 -5.98
CA ASN A 75 -16.70 -12.97 -5.57
C ASN A 75 -15.41 -13.33 -6.33
N LYS A 76 -15.33 -13.02 -7.64
CA LYS A 76 -14.10 -13.19 -8.42
C LYS A 76 -12.97 -12.28 -7.92
N VAL A 77 -13.26 -11.01 -7.63
CA VAL A 77 -12.31 -10.05 -7.06
C VAL A 77 -11.78 -10.56 -5.72
N LEU A 78 -12.66 -11.00 -4.81
CA LEU A 78 -12.24 -11.51 -3.50
C LEU A 78 -11.38 -12.78 -3.61
N ALA A 79 -11.69 -13.65 -4.55
CA ALA A 79 -10.88 -14.85 -4.83
C ALA A 79 -9.49 -14.45 -5.34
N GLU A 80 -9.41 -13.46 -6.24
CA GLU A 80 -8.13 -12.96 -6.76
C GLU A 80 -7.29 -12.26 -5.68
N VAL A 81 -7.89 -11.39 -4.87
CA VAL A 81 -7.24 -10.77 -3.72
C VAL A 81 -6.67 -11.85 -2.79
N SER A 82 -7.49 -12.86 -2.41
CA SER A 82 -7.03 -13.96 -1.55
C SER A 82 -5.89 -14.78 -2.17
N ARG A 83 -5.90 -14.97 -3.50
CA ARG A 83 -4.82 -15.64 -4.23
C ARG A 83 -3.51 -14.85 -4.14
N LEU A 84 -3.58 -13.53 -4.32
CA LEU A 84 -2.41 -12.65 -4.27
C LEU A 84 -1.90 -12.44 -2.83
N GLU A 85 -2.77 -12.41 -1.83
CA GLU A 85 -2.36 -12.42 -0.41
C GLU A 85 -1.52 -13.64 -0.05
N LYS A 86 -1.82 -14.82 -0.59
CA LYS A 86 -1.01 -16.03 -0.40
C LYS A 86 0.40 -15.91 -1.03
N ILE A 87 0.59 -14.96 -1.93
CA ILE A 87 1.91 -14.68 -2.51
C ILE A 87 2.64 -13.62 -1.66
N PHE A 88 1.99 -12.49 -1.34
CA PHE A 88 2.66 -11.27 -0.92
C PHE A 88 2.52 -10.92 0.57
N SER A 89 1.59 -11.51 1.31
CA SER A 89 1.31 -11.09 2.67
C SER A 89 2.36 -11.59 3.66
N LEU A 90 3.04 -10.66 4.33
CA LEU A 90 3.94 -10.94 5.47
C LEU A 90 3.18 -11.34 6.76
N TYR A 91 1.86 -11.13 6.79
CA TYR A 91 1.01 -11.48 7.93
C TYR A 91 0.49 -12.92 7.88
N ARG A 92 0.86 -13.65 6.82
CA ARG A 92 0.55 -15.06 6.61
C ARG A 92 1.82 -15.89 6.64
N ASP A 93 1.92 -16.81 7.58
CA ASP A 93 3.09 -17.70 7.68
C ASP A 93 3.21 -18.66 6.50
N ASP A 94 2.08 -18.96 5.82
CA ASP A 94 1.98 -19.83 4.65
C ASP A 94 2.16 -19.12 3.31
N SER A 95 2.37 -17.80 3.30
CA SER A 95 2.60 -17.05 2.07
C SER A 95 3.96 -17.35 1.43
N LEU A 96 4.05 -17.11 0.12
CA LEU A 96 5.31 -17.34 -0.60
C LEU A 96 6.41 -16.38 -0.17
N ILE A 97 6.08 -15.11 0.13
CA ILE A 97 7.07 -14.14 0.64
C ILE A 97 7.58 -14.53 2.03
N SER A 98 6.71 -15.01 2.92
CA SER A 98 7.10 -15.48 4.26
C SER A 98 8.00 -16.72 4.16
N ARG A 99 7.70 -17.64 3.24
CA ARG A 99 8.55 -18.78 2.94
C ARG A 99 9.91 -18.36 2.38
N LEU A 100 9.93 -17.45 1.38
CA LEU A 100 11.16 -16.91 0.82
C LEU A 100 12.04 -16.26 1.89
N ASN A 101 11.46 -15.42 2.75
CA ASN A 101 12.19 -14.74 3.83
C ASN A 101 12.77 -15.73 4.85
N ARG A 102 12.10 -16.83 5.12
CA ARG A 102 12.57 -17.86 6.04
C ARG A 102 13.67 -18.75 5.43
N GLU A 103 13.50 -19.13 4.16
CA GLU A 103 14.36 -20.10 3.48
C GLU A 103 15.50 -19.45 2.68
N GLY A 104 15.39 -18.15 2.38
CA GLY A 104 16.34 -17.40 1.53
C GLY A 104 16.24 -17.77 0.03
N ARG A 105 15.33 -18.69 -0.32
CA ARG A 105 15.13 -19.20 -1.67
C ARG A 105 13.70 -19.67 -1.90
N LEU A 106 13.16 -19.38 -3.08
CA LEU A 106 11.86 -19.86 -3.54
C LEU A 106 12.00 -20.44 -4.96
N LYS A 107 11.72 -21.72 -5.14
CA LYS A 107 11.72 -22.38 -6.46
C LYS A 107 10.38 -22.19 -7.15
N ASN A 108 10.40 -22.10 -8.49
CA ASN A 108 9.23 -22.00 -9.37
C ASN A 108 8.26 -20.89 -8.88
N PRO A 109 8.72 -19.63 -8.76
CA PRO A 109 7.88 -18.54 -8.33
C PRO A 109 6.74 -18.31 -9.35
N PRO A 110 5.53 -17.93 -8.88
CA PRO A 110 4.45 -17.58 -9.80
C PRO A 110 4.79 -16.28 -10.55
N SER A 111 4.18 -16.13 -11.73
CA SER A 111 4.39 -14.96 -12.61
C SER A 111 4.11 -13.63 -11.92
N ASP A 112 3.07 -13.54 -11.08
CA ASP A 112 2.78 -12.33 -10.33
C ASP A 112 3.93 -11.91 -9.40
N PHE A 113 4.62 -12.87 -8.78
CA PHE A 113 5.76 -12.55 -7.92
C PHE A 113 6.91 -11.95 -8.73
N LEU A 114 7.22 -12.57 -9.87
CA LEU A 114 8.27 -12.07 -10.76
C LEU A 114 7.92 -10.71 -11.36
N GLN A 115 6.66 -10.51 -11.76
CA GLN A 115 6.18 -9.24 -12.28
C GLN A 115 6.31 -8.12 -11.24
N LEU A 116 5.89 -8.38 -9.99
CA LEU A 116 5.99 -7.39 -8.93
C LEU A 116 7.46 -7.08 -8.57
N LEU A 117 8.34 -8.08 -8.54
CA LEU A 117 9.78 -7.85 -8.35
C LEU A 117 10.41 -7.08 -9.51
N SER A 118 9.95 -7.28 -10.75
CA SER A 118 10.43 -6.51 -11.90
C SER A 118 10.02 -5.03 -11.78
N ILE A 119 8.74 -4.76 -11.47
CA ILE A 119 8.26 -3.38 -11.20
C ILE A 119 9.05 -2.76 -10.05
N SER A 120 9.28 -3.52 -8.98
CA SER A 120 10.06 -3.08 -7.82
C SER A 120 11.50 -2.70 -8.20
N ARG A 121 12.11 -3.44 -9.14
CA ARG A 121 13.47 -3.15 -9.64
C ARG A 121 13.52 -1.84 -10.42
N ASP A 122 12.54 -1.60 -11.28
CA ASP A 122 12.44 -0.34 -12.03
C ASP A 122 12.29 0.85 -11.08
N ILE A 123 11.41 0.74 -10.07
CA ILE A 123 11.22 1.79 -9.07
C ILE A 123 12.46 1.97 -8.20
N HIS A 124 13.12 0.89 -7.78
CA HIS A 124 14.38 0.94 -7.03
C HIS A 124 15.45 1.74 -7.80
N GLN A 125 15.59 1.50 -9.10
CA GLN A 125 16.53 2.23 -9.95
C GLN A 125 16.14 3.70 -10.11
N LEU A 126 14.86 3.99 -10.41
CA LEU A 126 14.35 5.35 -10.59
C LEU A 126 14.48 6.20 -9.32
N THR A 127 14.35 5.59 -8.16
CA THR A 127 14.44 6.26 -6.86
C THR A 127 15.84 6.18 -6.23
N GLN A 128 16.84 5.68 -6.99
CA GLN A 128 18.22 5.52 -6.53
C GLN A 128 18.33 4.79 -5.18
N GLY A 129 17.52 3.71 -5.04
CA GLY A 129 17.49 2.88 -3.85
C GLY A 129 16.65 3.42 -2.69
N ALA A 130 15.96 4.56 -2.82
CA ALA A 130 15.03 5.03 -1.80
C ALA A 130 13.83 4.07 -1.65
N PHE A 131 13.37 3.46 -2.74
CA PHE A 131 12.50 2.29 -2.69
C PHE A 131 13.36 1.03 -2.70
N ASP A 132 13.41 0.31 -1.59
CA ASP A 132 14.15 -0.94 -1.49
C ASP A 132 13.32 -2.03 -0.82
N PRO A 133 12.77 -2.99 -1.59
CA PRO A 133 11.99 -4.09 -1.02
C PRO A 133 12.77 -4.99 -0.06
N SER A 134 14.12 -4.97 -0.08
CA SER A 134 14.92 -5.78 0.85
C SER A 134 15.01 -5.20 2.27
N ILE A 135 14.19 -4.22 2.59
CA ILE A 135 14.14 -3.48 3.85
C ILE A 135 13.71 -4.31 5.08
N GLN A 136 13.18 -5.51 4.88
CA GLN A 136 12.59 -6.32 5.97
C GLN A 136 13.51 -6.57 7.17
N PRO A 137 14.84 -6.81 7.01
CA PRO A 137 15.74 -6.96 8.15
C PRO A 137 15.78 -5.71 9.04
N LEU A 138 15.75 -4.51 8.44
CA LEU A 138 15.75 -3.25 9.18
C LEU A 138 14.43 -3.04 9.91
N TRP A 139 13.30 -3.34 9.27
CA TRP A 139 11.99 -3.33 9.90
C TRP A 139 11.96 -4.25 11.14
N ASN A 140 12.47 -5.47 11.01
CA ASN A 140 12.54 -6.45 12.11
C ASN A 140 13.41 -5.94 13.27
N LEU A 141 14.56 -5.30 12.98
CA LEU A 141 15.44 -4.73 13.99
C LEU A 141 14.69 -3.70 14.85
N TYR A 142 13.99 -2.76 14.22
CA TYR A 142 13.24 -1.72 14.92
C TYR A 142 12.05 -2.30 15.68
N ALA A 143 11.28 -3.19 15.05
CA ALA A 143 10.14 -3.84 15.69
C ALA A 143 10.55 -4.64 16.93
N ASP A 144 11.66 -5.38 16.87
CA ASP A 144 12.21 -6.13 18.00
C ASP A 144 12.76 -5.21 19.09
N HIS A 145 13.40 -4.11 18.72
CA HIS A 145 13.94 -3.14 19.66
C HIS A 145 12.82 -2.51 20.51
N PHE A 146 11.78 -1.97 19.88
CA PHE A 146 10.67 -1.33 20.60
C PHE A 146 9.76 -2.33 21.32
N ARG A 147 9.61 -3.55 20.79
CA ARG A 147 8.88 -4.61 21.48
C ARG A 147 9.56 -5.01 22.80
N ARG A 148 10.91 -5.06 22.83
CA ARG A 148 11.68 -5.38 24.05
C ARG A 148 11.79 -4.20 25.01
N ASN A 149 11.73 -2.98 24.49
CA ASN A 149 11.90 -1.73 25.23
C ASN A 149 10.75 -0.75 24.90
N PRO A 150 9.51 -1.04 25.30
CA PRO A 150 8.34 -0.28 24.81
C PRO A 150 8.33 1.19 25.22
N LYS A 151 9.02 1.55 26.31
CA LYS A 151 9.10 2.94 26.80
C LYS A 151 10.31 3.73 26.28
N THR A 152 11.16 3.12 25.44
CA THR A 152 12.33 3.81 24.91
C THR A 152 11.90 4.75 23.77
N GLU A 153 12.49 5.95 23.75
CA GLU A 153 12.35 6.93 22.66
C GLU A 153 13.61 7.01 21.80
N THR A 154 14.55 6.07 21.98
CA THR A 154 15.78 6.01 21.20
C THR A 154 15.73 4.86 20.20
N PRO A 155 16.34 5.03 19.01
CA PRO A 155 16.40 3.97 18.01
C PRO A 155 17.33 2.84 18.47
N PRO A 156 17.36 1.69 17.76
CA PRO A 156 18.42 0.70 17.91
C PRO A 156 19.81 1.34 17.81
N SER A 157 20.82 0.71 18.41
CA SER A 157 22.19 1.25 18.37
C SER A 157 22.67 1.45 16.93
N GLU A 158 23.50 2.48 16.70
CA GLU A 158 24.09 2.76 15.38
C GLU A 158 24.84 1.55 14.82
N ARG A 159 25.52 0.79 15.69
CA ARG A 159 26.17 -0.45 15.29
C ARG A 159 25.17 -1.48 14.75
N SER A 160 24.07 -1.69 15.45
CA SER A 160 23.02 -2.64 15.01
C SER A 160 22.38 -2.21 13.70
N ILE A 161 22.10 -0.92 13.53
CA ILE A 161 21.58 -0.35 12.28
C ILE A 161 22.59 -0.58 11.15
N LYS A 162 23.86 -0.19 11.34
CA LYS A 162 24.91 -0.36 10.34
C LYS A 162 25.14 -1.82 9.94
N ASP A 163 25.11 -2.74 10.91
CA ASP A 163 25.25 -4.16 10.61
C ASP A 163 24.04 -4.71 9.84
N THR A 164 22.82 -4.26 10.17
CA THR A 164 21.61 -4.66 9.48
C THR A 164 21.53 -4.10 8.06
N LEU A 165 22.01 -2.87 7.82
CA LEU A 165 22.05 -2.26 6.49
C LEU A 165 22.90 -3.05 5.48
N LYS A 166 23.85 -3.89 5.91
CA LYS A 166 24.59 -4.79 5.02
C LYS A 166 23.69 -5.84 4.36
N LEU A 167 22.51 -6.11 4.96
CA LEU A 167 21.49 -7.03 4.47
C LEU A 167 20.41 -6.35 3.61
N VAL A 168 20.48 -5.01 3.47
CA VAL A 168 19.52 -4.21 2.69
C VAL A 168 20.19 -3.78 1.40
N ASP A 169 19.86 -4.44 0.31
CA ASP A 169 20.33 -4.14 -1.04
C ASP A 169 19.52 -4.99 -2.03
N PHE A 170 18.53 -4.41 -2.67
CA PHE A 170 17.67 -5.15 -3.59
C PHE A 170 18.41 -5.69 -4.83
N ASN A 171 19.56 -5.12 -5.19
CA ASN A 171 20.40 -5.66 -6.26
C ASN A 171 20.97 -7.05 -5.93
N LYS A 172 21.01 -7.43 -4.65
CA LYS A 172 21.40 -8.77 -4.17
C LYS A 172 20.25 -9.79 -4.18
N VAL A 173 19.07 -9.42 -4.67
CA VAL A 173 17.95 -10.33 -4.87
C VAL A 173 17.94 -10.78 -6.32
N ASN A 174 18.34 -12.04 -6.55
CA ASN A 174 18.33 -12.64 -7.87
C ASN A 174 16.99 -13.33 -8.10
N PHE A 175 16.38 -13.12 -9.26
CA PHE A 175 15.13 -13.77 -9.62
C PHE A 175 15.01 -14.03 -11.13
N ASP A 176 14.48 -15.20 -11.43
CA ASP A 176 14.10 -15.64 -12.76
C ASP A 176 12.90 -16.61 -12.69
N THR A 177 12.54 -17.23 -13.80
CA THR A 177 11.42 -18.19 -13.87
C THR A 177 11.66 -19.48 -13.06
N LYS A 178 12.91 -19.78 -12.71
CA LYS A 178 13.28 -20.98 -11.96
C LYS A 178 13.27 -20.74 -10.45
N GLU A 179 13.77 -19.58 -10.03
CA GLU A 179 13.87 -19.29 -8.61
C GLU A 179 13.98 -17.79 -8.27
N ILE A 180 13.63 -17.45 -7.03
CA ILE A 180 14.02 -16.21 -6.34
C ILE A 180 15.04 -16.62 -5.27
N ARG A 181 16.17 -15.91 -5.17
CA ARG A 181 17.24 -16.24 -4.21
C ARG A 181 17.91 -14.98 -3.67
N PHE A 182 18.13 -14.96 -2.37
CA PHE A 182 18.95 -13.96 -1.71
C PHE A 182 20.43 -14.30 -1.82
N ALA A 183 21.26 -13.31 -2.10
CA ALA A 183 22.72 -13.49 -2.17
C ALA A 183 23.36 -13.71 -0.79
N GLN A 184 22.69 -13.28 0.28
CA GLN A 184 23.18 -13.34 1.65
C GLN A 184 22.11 -13.93 2.59
N LYS A 185 22.56 -14.77 3.55
CA LYS A 185 21.69 -15.22 4.66
C LYS A 185 21.33 -14.03 5.55
N GLY A 186 20.08 -13.95 5.95
CA GLY A 186 19.55 -12.86 6.78
C GLY A 186 18.88 -11.73 5.99
N MET A 187 19.03 -11.69 4.67
CA MET A 187 18.20 -10.82 3.83
C MET A 187 16.73 -11.20 3.92
N GLY A 188 15.85 -10.27 3.62
CA GLY A 188 14.40 -10.49 3.58
C GLY A 188 13.70 -9.40 2.79
N LEU A 189 12.56 -9.73 2.20
CA LEU A 189 11.73 -8.81 1.42
C LEU A 189 10.51 -8.36 2.21
N SER A 190 10.17 -7.10 2.03
CA SER A 190 8.85 -6.52 2.29
C SER A 190 8.31 -5.91 1.00
N LEU A 191 7.13 -6.33 0.60
CA LEU A 191 6.42 -5.75 -0.54
C LEU A 191 5.26 -4.86 -0.09
N ASN A 192 5.19 -4.50 1.20
CA ASN A 192 4.08 -3.72 1.77
C ASN A 192 3.91 -2.33 1.13
N GLY A 193 4.98 -1.74 0.61
CA GLY A 193 4.93 -0.44 -0.07
C GLY A 193 4.71 -0.52 -1.59
N ILE A 194 4.17 -1.65 -2.11
CA ILE A 194 3.86 -1.82 -3.54
C ILE A 194 2.78 -2.88 -3.79
N ALA A 195 2.59 -3.83 -2.87
CA ALA A 195 1.71 -4.96 -3.12
C ALA A 195 0.24 -4.59 -3.09
N GLN A 196 -0.17 -3.60 -2.29
CA GLN A 196 -1.55 -3.11 -2.28
C GLN A 196 -1.89 -2.45 -3.62
N GLY A 197 -1.00 -1.61 -4.12
CA GLY A 197 -1.13 -1.02 -5.45
C GLY A 197 -1.18 -2.08 -6.56
N TYR A 198 -0.30 -3.08 -6.52
CA TYR A 198 -0.30 -4.17 -7.50
C TYR A 198 -1.61 -4.98 -7.48
N ILE A 199 -2.13 -5.30 -6.31
CA ILE A 199 -3.40 -6.01 -6.17
C ILE A 199 -4.56 -5.15 -6.68
N THR A 200 -4.55 -3.84 -6.42
CA THR A 200 -5.52 -2.89 -6.96
C THR A 200 -5.49 -2.88 -8.50
N ASP A 201 -4.30 -2.85 -9.11
CA ASP A 201 -4.14 -2.95 -10.56
C ASP A 201 -4.70 -4.28 -11.11
N LYS A 202 -4.42 -5.42 -10.44
CA LYS A 202 -4.94 -6.74 -10.83
C LYS A 202 -6.46 -6.84 -10.72
N VAL A 203 -7.05 -6.21 -9.71
CA VAL A 203 -8.51 -6.10 -9.59
C VAL A 203 -9.09 -5.27 -10.75
N ALA A 204 -8.47 -4.14 -11.09
CA ALA A 204 -8.89 -3.32 -12.23
C ALA A 204 -8.80 -4.09 -13.55
N GLU A 205 -7.69 -4.81 -13.77
CA GLU A 205 -7.48 -5.66 -14.94
C GLU A 205 -8.57 -6.75 -15.04
N LEU A 206 -8.83 -7.47 -13.94
CA LEU A 206 -9.87 -8.49 -13.87
C LEU A 206 -11.25 -7.92 -14.24
N LEU A 207 -11.64 -6.78 -13.65
CA LEU A 207 -12.93 -6.16 -13.91
C LEU A 207 -13.07 -5.73 -15.38
N LYS A 208 -12.03 -5.13 -15.96
CA LYS A 208 -12.00 -4.76 -17.40
C LYS A 208 -12.15 -5.99 -18.30
N GLN A 209 -11.44 -7.10 -18.02
CA GLN A 209 -11.54 -8.37 -18.75
C GLN A 209 -12.93 -9.01 -18.63
N GLN A 210 -13.64 -8.76 -17.53
CA GLN A 210 -15.03 -9.22 -17.36
C GLN A 210 -16.09 -8.27 -17.96
N GLY A 211 -15.66 -7.28 -18.77
CA GLY A 211 -16.54 -6.36 -19.47
C GLY A 211 -17.09 -5.21 -18.63
N VAL A 212 -16.54 -4.97 -17.43
CA VAL A 212 -16.89 -3.77 -16.66
C VAL A 212 -16.29 -2.56 -17.35
N SER A 213 -17.12 -1.61 -17.74
CA SER A 213 -16.69 -0.39 -18.44
C SER A 213 -16.28 0.72 -17.48
N GLN A 214 -16.76 0.69 -16.24
CA GLN A 214 -16.58 1.80 -15.30
C GLN A 214 -16.59 1.29 -13.85
N ALA A 215 -15.53 1.58 -13.09
CA ALA A 215 -15.45 1.24 -11.67
C ALA A 215 -14.56 2.20 -10.89
N LEU A 216 -14.81 2.29 -9.59
CA LEU A 216 -13.90 2.83 -8.58
C LEU A 216 -13.55 1.72 -7.61
N ILE A 217 -12.27 1.49 -7.46
CA ILE A 217 -11.66 0.41 -6.66
C ILE A 217 -10.87 1.06 -5.54
N ASP A 218 -11.09 0.63 -4.32
CA ASP A 218 -10.29 0.96 -3.14
C ASP A 218 -9.96 -0.36 -2.44
N MET A 219 -8.71 -0.79 -2.55
CA MET A 219 -8.17 -1.99 -1.90
C MET A 219 -6.96 -1.63 -1.01
N GLY A 220 -7.03 -0.45 -0.39
CA GLY A 220 -5.92 0.20 0.30
C GLY A 220 -5.32 1.31 -0.55
N GLU A 221 -5.26 1.09 -1.87
CA GLU A 221 -4.96 2.11 -2.88
C GLU A 221 -6.16 2.28 -3.81
N ILE A 222 -6.32 3.49 -4.35
CA ILE A 222 -7.48 3.84 -5.16
C ILE A 222 -7.14 3.73 -6.65
N TYR A 223 -8.02 3.11 -7.42
CA TYR A 223 -7.97 3.12 -8.88
C TYR A 223 -9.37 3.40 -9.46
N GLY A 224 -9.49 4.46 -10.23
CA GLY A 224 -10.73 4.78 -10.95
C GLY A 224 -10.55 4.62 -12.45
N PHE A 225 -11.46 3.88 -13.12
CA PHE A 225 -11.45 3.79 -14.57
C PHE A 225 -12.85 3.94 -15.18
N ASP A 226 -12.85 4.49 -16.39
CA ASP A 226 -14.00 4.62 -17.27
C ASP A 226 -13.53 4.48 -18.72
N ASN A 227 -13.94 3.39 -19.39
CA ASN A 227 -13.53 3.11 -20.77
C ASN A 227 -13.98 4.19 -21.76
N ALA A 228 -15.08 4.91 -21.44
CA ALA A 228 -15.54 6.05 -22.24
C ALA A 228 -14.76 7.34 -21.94
N ASN A 229 -13.89 7.32 -20.90
CA ASN A 229 -13.09 8.48 -20.45
C ASN A 229 -13.92 9.75 -20.17
N GLN A 230 -15.16 9.58 -19.72
CA GLN A 230 -16.10 10.68 -19.44
C GLN A 230 -16.21 10.98 -17.95
N ARG A 231 -16.04 9.96 -17.09
CA ARG A 231 -16.17 10.11 -15.64
C ARG A 231 -14.88 10.58 -15.01
N GLU A 232 -15.03 11.56 -14.14
CA GLU A 232 -14.01 12.03 -13.23
C GLU A 232 -14.28 11.47 -11.82
N TRP A 233 -13.19 11.15 -11.12
CA TRP A 233 -13.21 10.64 -9.75
C TRP A 233 -12.55 11.68 -8.84
N ASN A 234 -13.16 11.95 -7.71
CA ASN A 234 -12.62 12.87 -6.73
C ASN A 234 -12.02 12.11 -5.56
N VAL A 235 -10.75 12.37 -5.27
CA VAL A 235 -10.02 11.85 -4.11
C VAL A 235 -9.56 13.03 -3.25
N SER A 236 -9.56 12.86 -1.93
CA SER A 236 -9.21 13.95 -1.01
C SER A 236 -7.94 13.64 -0.24
N ILE A 237 -7.05 14.63 -0.15
CA ILE A 237 -5.91 14.62 0.78
C ILE A 237 -6.38 15.22 2.09
N ARG A 238 -6.22 14.47 3.18
CA ARG A 238 -6.60 14.89 4.53
C ARG A 238 -5.40 15.43 5.30
N ASN A 239 -5.69 16.26 6.29
CA ASN A 239 -4.68 16.69 7.24
C ASN A 239 -4.28 15.51 8.14
N PRO A 240 -2.98 15.10 8.17
CA PRO A 240 -2.54 14.00 9.01
C PRO A 240 -2.75 14.19 10.52
N ASP A 241 -2.80 15.44 10.98
CA ASP A 241 -3.01 15.79 12.40
C ASP A 241 -4.50 15.95 12.75
N GLN A 242 -5.36 16.12 11.73
CA GLN A 242 -6.80 16.36 11.88
C GLN A 242 -7.55 15.62 10.76
N GLU A 243 -7.82 14.33 10.96
CA GLU A 243 -8.37 13.44 9.92
C GLU A 243 -9.69 13.92 9.28
N ASP A 244 -10.47 14.71 10.01
CA ASP A 244 -11.72 15.31 9.50
C ASP A 244 -11.49 16.50 8.56
N GLN A 245 -10.29 17.08 8.56
CA GLN A 245 -9.94 18.23 7.73
C GLN A 245 -9.43 17.78 6.36
N ILE A 246 -10.12 18.18 5.30
CA ILE A 246 -9.66 18.02 3.91
C ILE A 246 -8.77 19.19 3.55
N LEU A 247 -7.52 18.90 3.14
CA LEU A 247 -6.58 19.92 2.66
C LEU A 247 -6.86 20.28 1.20
N THR A 248 -7.17 19.28 0.38
CA THR A 248 -7.54 19.48 -1.02
C THR A 248 -8.29 18.28 -1.58
N THR A 249 -9.02 18.52 -2.67
CA THR A 249 -9.65 17.45 -3.47
C THR A 249 -9.02 17.45 -4.86
N ILE A 250 -8.67 16.28 -5.35
CA ILE A 250 -7.99 16.04 -6.61
C ILE A 250 -8.93 15.27 -7.52
N THR A 251 -9.02 15.71 -8.75
CA THR A 251 -9.77 15.01 -9.80
C THR A 251 -8.82 14.09 -10.57
N MET A 252 -9.22 12.83 -10.76
CA MET A 252 -8.45 11.85 -11.54
C MET A 252 -9.32 11.18 -12.61
N LYS A 253 -8.69 10.74 -13.71
CA LYS A 253 -9.30 10.01 -14.82
C LYS A 253 -8.42 8.84 -15.21
N ASN A 254 -8.97 7.62 -15.17
CA ASN A 254 -8.22 6.40 -15.54
C ASN A 254 -6.84 6.31 -14.89
N GLN A 255 -6.77 6.64 -13.62
CA GLN A 255 -5.55 6.75 -12.84
C GLN A 255 -5.72 6.13 -11.47
N ALA A 256 -4.61 5.89 -10.83
CA ALA A 256 -4.51 5.45 -9.45
C ALA A 256 -4.03 6.57 -8.54
N PHE A 257 -4.34 6.45 -7.26
CA PHE A 257 -3.93 7.37 -6.21
C PHE A 257 -3.54 6.58 -4.96
N ALA A 258 -2.35 6.86 -4.45
CA ALA A 258 -1.79 6.24 -3.27
C ALA A 258 -1.29 7.30 -2.28
N THR A 259 -1.36 7.01 -0.99
CA THR A 259 -0.85 7.91 0.05
C THR A 259 -0.08 7.15 1.12
N SER A 260 1.18 7.52 1.33
CA SER A 260 2.00 7.05 2.45
C SER A 260 2.17 8.15 3.50
N GLY A 261 2.11 7.75 4.78
CA GLY A 261 2.37 8.66 5.91
C GLY A 261 2.86 7.91 7.13
N GLY A 262 3.78 8.52 7.88
CA GLY A 262 4.38 7.92 9.07
C GLY A 262 3.35 7.55 10.15
N TYR A 263 2.25 8.29 10.22
CA TYR A 263 1.14 8.06 11.15
C TYR A 263 0.41 6.72 10.92
N GLY A 264 0.51 6.13 9.72
CA GLY A 264 -0.16 4.86 9.39
C GLY A 264 0.34 3.68 10.25
N THR A 265 1.64 3.64 10.57
CA THR A 265 2.22 2.64 11.47
C THR A 265 3.41 3.22 12.20
N VAL A 266 3.28 3.37 13.51
CA VAL A 266 4.35 3.82 14.40
C VAL A 266 5.01 2.61 15.07
N MET A 267 6.32 2.70 15.30
CA MET A 267 7.12 1.61 15.88
C MET A 267 7.28 1.76 17.40
N ASP A 268 7.22 2.99 17.91
CA ASP A 268 7.35 3.35 19.32
C ASP A 268 6.05 3.95 19.90
N GLU A 269 5.94 4.04 21.23
CA GLU A 269 4.76 4.60 21.90
C GLU A 269 4.62 6.12 21.67
N ALA A 270 5.73 6.83 21.47
CA ALA A 270 5.74 8.27 21.24
C ALA A 270 5.40 8.67 19.79
N GLY A 271 5.35 7.69 18.86
CA GLY A 271 5.08 7.94 17.43
C GLY A 271 6.22 8.62 16.68
N LYS A 272 7.44 8.60 17.25
CA LYS A 272 8.63 9.24 16.68
C LYS A 272 9.26 8.44 15.55
N PHE A 273 9.19 7.11 15.65
CA PHE A 273 9.73 6.17 14.67
C PHE A 273 8.57 5.49 13.93
N THR A 274 8.69 5.41 12.61
CA THR A 274 7.62 4.93 11.74
C THR A 274 8.06 3.70 10.93
N HIS A 275 7.16 3.11 10.19
CA HIS A 275 7.43 2.01 9.27
C HIS A 275 8.14 2.44 7.97
N LEU A 276 8.31 3.74 7.74
CA LEU A 276 8.96 4.30 6.55
C LEU A 276 10.45 4.49 6.83
N PHE A 277 11.27 3.62 6.28
CA PHE A 277 12.71 3.61 6.49
C PHE A 277 13.46 4.18 5.29
N ASP A 278 14.52 4.91 5.53
CA ASP A 278 15.54 5.21 4.50
C ASP A 278 16.53 4.04 4.42
N PRO A 279 16.52 3.24 3.34
CA PRO A 279 17.42 2.09 3.18
C PRO A 279 18.90 2.46 3.15
N ARG A 280 19.23 3.72 2.88
CA ARG A 280 20.60 4.23 2.78
C ARG A 280 21.20 4.57 4.13
N THR A 281 20.37 5.04 5.06
CA THR A 281 20.82 5.51 6.38
C THR A 281 20.35 4.64 7.54
N GLY A 282 19.28 3.87 7.32
CA GLY A 282 18.59 3.11 8.34
C GLY A 282 17.67 3.95 9.23
N GLY A 283 17.49 5.23 8.93
CA GLY A 283 16.56 6.11 9.64
C GLY A 283 15.10 5.74 9.37
N SER A 284 14.25 5.96 10.36
CA SER A 284 12.82 5.63 10.34
C SER A 284 11.94 6.87 10.53
N GLN A 285 12.40 8.02 10.03
CA GLN A 285 11.69 9.29 10.13
C GLN A 285 11.49 9.85 8.72
N PRO A 286 10.26 9.89 8.21
CA PRO A 286 9.97 10.48 6.90
C PRO A 286 10.21 12.00 6.93
N ARG A 287 10.53 12.57 5.77
CA ARG A 287 10.72 14.02 5.59
C ARG A 287 9.41 14.79 5.61
N TYR A 288 8.32 14.15 5.24
CA TYR A 288 7.00 14.73 5.07
C TYR A 288 5.99 14.00 5.95
N LYS A 289 4.95 14.70 6.40
CA LYS A 289 3.86 14.08 7.17
C LYS A 289 3.08 13.08 6.35
N SER A 290 2.78 13.44 5.09
CA SER A 290 2.21 12.50 4.12
C SER A 290 2.71 12.79 2.70
N MET A 291 2.66 11.76 1.87
CA MET A 291 3.07 11.77 0.49
C MET A 291 1.98 11.11 -0.35
N SER A 292 1.34 11.87 -1.22
CA SER A 292 0.30 11.37 -2.12
C SER A 292 0.79 11.40 -3.56
N VAL A 293 0.54 10.32 -4.29
CA VAL A 293 0.98 10.16 -5.68
C VAL A 293 -0.19 9.72 -6.53
N MET A 294 -0.38 10.38 -7.67
CA MET A 294 -1.29 9.97 -8.73
C MET A 294 -0.48 9.48 -9.93
N ALA A 295 -0.77 8.29 -10.43
CA ALA A 295 -0.09 7.67 -11.55
C ALA A 295 -1.05 6.79 -12.37
N GLU A 296 -0.61 6.28 -13.52
CA GLU A 296 -1.40 5.35 -14.35
C GLU A 296 -1.58 3.98 -13.70
N SER A 297 -0.62 3.54 -12.86
CA SER A 297 -0.63 2.26 -12.16
C SER A 297 -0.66 2.49 -10.66
N ALA A 298 -1.49 1.73 -9.96
CA ALA A 298 -1.58 1.78 -8.50
C ALA A 298 -0.29 1.25 -7.84
N ALA A 299 0.36 0.24 -8.43
CA ALA A 299 1.65 -0.25 -7.96
C ALA A 299 2.74 0.83 -8.02
N VAL A 300 2.76 1.64 -9.09
CA VAL A 300 3.71 2.76 -9.21
C VAL A 300 3.38 3.86 -8.20
N ALA A 301 2.10 4.22 -8.06
CA ALA A 301 1.67 5.24 -7.10
C ALA A 301 2.04 4.85 -5.66
N ASP A 302 1.78 3.60 -5.26
CA ASP A 302 2.10 3.03 -3.94
C ASP A 302 3.61 3.05 -3.68
N ALA A 303 4.41 2.50 -4.58
CA ALA A 303 5.86 2.47 -4.44
C ALA A 303 6.50 3.88 -4.40
N PHE A 304 6.01 4.80 -5.23
CA PHE A 304 6.48 6.18 -5.22
C PHE A 304 6.07 6.91 -3.94
N SER A 305 4.84 6.76 -3.44
CA SER A 305 4.42 7.39 -2.19
C SER A 305 5.32 6.95 -1.03
N THR A 306 5.72 5.68 -1.01
CA THR A 306 6.67 5.12 -0.03
C THR A 306 8.06 5.73 -0.19
N ALA A 307 8.66 5.66 -1.40
CA ALA A 307 10.00 6.17 -1.65
C ALA A 307 10.10 7.68 -1.44
N PHE A 308 9.15 8.43 -1.97
CA PHE A 308 9.17 9.89 -1.93
C PHE A 308 9.03 10.46 -0.53
N SER A 309 8.46 9.71 0.42
CA SER A 309 8.36 10.14 1.82
C SER A 309 9.73 10.42 2.48
N ILE A 310 10.83 9.87 1.93
CA ILE A 310 12.21 10.04 2.43
C ILE A 310 13.14 10.77 1.47
N MET A 311 12.71 11.06 0.23
CA MET A 311 13.52 11.73 -0.79
C MET A 311 13.40 13.26 -0.70
N ASP A 312 14.38 13.98 -1.24
CA ASP A 312 14.25 15.42 -1.43
C ASP A 312 13.41 15.77 -2.67
N GLU A 313 12.91 17.00 -2.72
CA GLU A 313 12.00 17.43 -3.79
C GLU A 313 12.59 17.37 -5.20
N ALA A 314 13.88 17.62 -5.35
CA ALA A 314 14.54 17.59 -6.67
C ALA A 314 14.58 16.15 -7.21
N ALA A 315 14.94 15.19 -6.36
CA ALA A 315 14.93 13.78 -6.69
C ALA A 315 13.50 13.25 -6.96
N ILE A 316 12.51 13.70 -6.17
CA ILE A 316 11.09 13.37 -6.39
C ILE A 316 10.64 13.85 -7.77
N ARG A 317 10.87 15.12 -8.14
CA ARG A 317 10.51 15.66 -9.45
C ARG A 317 11.11 14.84 -10.60
N SER A 318 12.40 14.49 -10.49
CA SER A 318 13.09 13.72 -11.51
C SER A 318 12.47 12.33 -11.69
N ALA A 319 12.21 11.61 -10.59
CA ALA A 319 11.61 10.27 -10.66
C ALA A 319 10.13 10.30 -11.11
N ALA A 320 9.35 11.26 -10.62
CA ALA A 320 7.94 11.42 -10.97
C ALA A 320 7.74 11.72 -12.46
N GLN A 321 8.61 12.55 -13.05
CA GLN A 321 8.56 12.90 -14.48
C GLN A 321 8.68 11.66 -15.38
N VAL A 322 9.52 10.69 -15.04
CA VAL A 322 9.73 9.47 -15.84
C VAL A 322 8.45 8.63 -15.96
N LYS A 323 7.60 8.65 -14.95
CA LYS A 323 6.32 7.90 -14.90
C LYS A 323 5.09 8.79 -15.05
N ASN A 324 5.27 10.06 -15.47
CA ASN A 324 4.19 11.03 -15.59
C ASN A 324 3.30 11.09 -14.33
N ALA A 325 3.92 10.96 -13.15
CA ALA A 325 3.24 10.97 -11.88
C ALA A 325 3.06 12.40 -11.35
N GLN A 326 1.93 12.67 -10.72
CA GLN A 326 1.68 13.92 -9.99
C GLN A 326 1.82 13.67 -8.50
N VAL A 327 2.44 14.61 -7.80
CA VAL A 327 2.84 14.41 -6.40
C VAL A 327 2.35 15.57 -5.54
N TRP A 328 1.77 15.24 -4.39
CA TRP A 328 1.40 16.16 -3.32
C TRP A 328 2.04 15.72 -2.02
N LEU A 329 2.66 16.63 -1.34
CA LEU A 329 3.27 16.37 -0.05
C LEU A 329 2.71 17.32 1.01
N VAL A 330 2.52 16.80 2.22
CA VAL A 330 2.19 17.59 3.40
C VAL A 330 3.46 17.76 4.22
N MET A 331 3.89 19.02 4.33
CA MET A 331 5.09 19.41 5.06
C MET A 331 4.91 19.20 6.58
N PRO A 332 6.00 19.17 7.38
CA PRO A 332 5.91 19.10 8.83
C PRO A 332 5.07 20.22 9.49
N ASN A 333 4.95 21.38 8.84
CA ASN A 333 4.13 22.51 9.26
C ASN A 333 2.67 22.46 8.73
N ASN A 334 2.23 21.33 8.17
CA ASN A 334 0.92 21.10 7.54
C ASN A 334 0.67 21.88 6.22
N GLU A 335 1.69 22.52 5.68
CA GLU A 335 1.59 23.10 4.35
C GLU A 335 1.45 22.01 3.30
N LEU A 336 0.42 22.12 2.44
CA LEU A 336 0.26 21.23 1.27
C LEU A 336 1.02 21.82 0.08
N LYS A 337 1.88 21.03 -0.52
CA LYS A 337 2.67 21.40 -1.69
C LYS A 337 2.45 20.40 -2.81
N LYS A 338 2.18 20.88 -4.03
CA LYS A 338 2.20 20.08 -5.26
C LYS A 338 3.55 20.29 -5.96
N ILE A 339 4.17 19.20 -6.43
CA ILE A 339 5.45 19.21 -7.12
C ILE A 339 5.41 18.48 -8.45
#